data_34e037473819b1da5bc69e9394a7cef0
#
_entry.id   34e037473819b1da5bc69e9394a7cef0
#
_cell.length_a   1.000
_cell.length_b   1.000
_cell.length_c   1.000
_cell.angle_alpha   90.00
_cell.angle_beta   90.00
_cell.angle_gamma   90.00
#
_symmetry.space_group_name_H-M   'P 1'
#
loop_
_entity.id
_entity.type
_entity.pdbx_description
1 polymer ?
#
loop_
_entity_poly.entity_id
_entity_poly.type
_entity_poly.pdbx_seq_one_letter_code
_entity_poly.pdbx_strand_id
1 'polypeptide(L)'
;MTRFARGWHCIGLAENFRDGKPHAINAFGTRLVVFADAAGEVHVLDAYCRHMGGDLSQGTVKGDSVACPFHDWRWQGSTGRCSLVPYAKRTPRLARTRRWPTGEVNGQLLVWHDPEGSTPAPELFPPTIDGYAEGQWSPWSWNSILIEGSHCREIVDNNVDMAHFFYIHHAYPTFFKNIIEGHTATQIMESKARPDTTKNYEKLWEGTKLRSEATYFGPAYMINWLHNDVAPDFTIEVALINCHYPVTHNSFVLQWGVAVQELPGLPADKAAKLAAAMSRSFGEGFLEDVEIWKHKTRIENPLLTEEDGAVYQHRRWYEQFYVDAADVTPAMTDRFEIEVDTNHANTSWQREVAENLAATVR
;
A
#
# COMPACT_ATOMS: atom_id res chain seq x y z
N MET A 1 -18.64 6.36 -5.53
CA MET A 1 -17.58 7.13 -6.25
C MET A 1 -17.49 6.59 -7.66
N THR A 2 -17.39 7.48 -8.64
CA THR A 2 -17.36 7.11 -10.07
C THR A 2 -15.96 7.22 -10.69
N ARG A 3 -14.93 7.58 -9.89
CA ARG A 3 -13.55 7.74 -10.35
C ARG A 3 -12.57 7.06 -9.40
N PHE A 4 -11.39 6.68 -9.90
CA PHE A 4 -10.29 6.17 -9.10
C PHE A 4 -9.46 7.31 -8.52
N ALA A 5 -8.81 7.07 -7.39
CA ALA A 5 -8.01 8.07 -6.71
C ALA A 5 -6.85 8.58 -7.58
N ARG A 6 -6.64 9.90 -7.57
CA ARG A 6 -5.45 10.54 -8.11
C ARG A 6 -4.28 10.33 -7.15
N GLY A 7 -3.18 9.78 -7.65
CA GLY A 7 -1.98 9.56 -6.85
C GLY A 7 -1.10 8.44 -7.37
N TRP A 8 -0.05 8.18 -6.62
CA TRP A 8 0.85 7.06 -6.85
C TRP A 8 0.26 5.77 -6.26
N HIS A 9 0.31 4.70 -7.05
CA HIS A 9 -0.16 3.37 -6.67
C HIS A 9 0.96 2.36 -6.94
N CYS A 10 1.36 1.62 -5.92
CA CYS A 10 2.33 0.54 -6.06
C CYS A 10 1.68 -0.66 -6.77
N ILE A 11 2.33 -1.18 -7.81
CA ILE A 11 1.84 -2.34 -8.56
C ILE A 11 2.71 -3.59 -8.38
N GLY A 12 3.74 -3.54 -7.54
CA GLY A 12 4.58 -4.68 -7.17
C GLY A 12 6.04 -4.32 -6.98
N LEU A 13 6.86 -5.32 -6.74
CA LEU A 13 8.31 -5.16 -6.74
C LEU A 13 8.82 -4.95 -8.17
N ALA A 14 9.67 -3.94 -8.37
CA ALA A 14 10.18 -3.57 -9.69
C ALA A 14 10.99 -4.68 -10.35
N GLU A 15 11.71 -5.46 -9.56
CA GLU A 15 12.51 -6.60 -10.04
C GLU A 15 11.68 -7.69 -10.73
N ASN A 16 10.41 -7.87 -10.28
CA ASN A 16 9.52 -8.88 -10.86
C ASN A 16 9.17 -8.60 -12.32
N PHE A 17 9.40 -7.38 -12.79
CA PHE A 17 9.12 -6.96 -14.17
C PHE A 17 10.38 -6.91 -15.05
N ARG A 18 11.55 -7.34 -14.53
CA ARG A 18 12.83 -7.32 -15.23
C ARG A 18 13.27 -8.69 -15.79
N ASP A 19 12.33 -9.60 -15.94
CA ASP A 19 12.58 -10.97 -16.47
C ASP A 19 12.59 -11.05 -18.00
N GLY A 20 12.54 -9.90 -18.70
CA GLY A 20 12.51 -9.81 -20.15
C GLY A 20 11.17 -10.11 -20.81
N LYS A 21 10.10 -10.21 -20.04
CA LYS A 21 8.74 -10.48 -20.53
C LYS A 21 7.78 -9.33 -20.24
N PRO A 22 6.72 -9.16 -21.04
CA PRO A 22 5.63 -8.26 -20.68
C PRO A 22 4.67 -8.94 -19.70
N HIS A 23 4.22 -8.18 -18.70
CA HIS A 23 3.32 -8.62 -17.64
C HIS A 23 1.99 -7.88 -17.71
N ALA A 24 0.90 -8.57 -17.42
CA ALA A 24 -0.44 -7.98 -17.34
C ALA A 24 -0.77 -7.53 -15.92
N ILE A 25 -1.27 -6.30 -15.79
CA ILE A 25 -1.85 -5.78 -14.54
C ILE A 25 -3.24 -5.25 -14.85
N ASN A 26 -4.26 -5.72 -14.12
CA ASN A 26 -5.60 -5.13 -14.19
C ASN A 26 -5.71 -4.08 -13.10
N ALA A 27 -5.82 -2.81 -13.46
CA ALA A 27 -5.90 -1.69 -12.54
C ALA A 27 -6.75 -0.57 -13.14
N PHE A 28 -7.38 0.24 -12.31
CA PHE A 28 -8.15 1.43 -12.71
C PHE A 28 -9.22 1.14 -13.78
N GLY A 29 -9.88 -0.01 -13.69
CA GLY A 29 -10.91 -0.43 -14.67
C GLY A 29 -10.38 -0.77 -16.04
N THR A 30 -9.08 -0.90 -16.23
CA THR A 30 -8.43 -1.22 -17.50
C THR A 30 -7.35 -2.29 -17.32
N ARG A 31 -6.77 -2.72 -18.45
CA ARG A 31 -5.64 -3.65 -18.47
C ARG A 31 -4.38 -2.91 -18.90
N LEU A 32 -3.32 -3.06 -18.12
CA LEU A 32 -2.00 -2.50 -18.35
C LEU A 32 -1.02 -3.59 -18.77
N VAL A 33 -0.02 -3.21 -19.55
CA VAL A 33 1.17 -4.03 -19.78
C VAL A 33 2.37 -3.36 -19.13
N VAL A 34 3.11 -4.14 -18.35
CA VAL A 34 4.34 -3.73 -17.66
C VAL A 34 5.49 -4.54 -18.21
N PHE A 35 6.57 -3.89 -18.59
CA PHE A 35 7.77 -4.57 -19.09
C PHE A 35 9.03 -3.74 -18.88
N ALA A 36 10.15 -4.40 -18.66
CA ALA A 36 11.45 -3.75 -18.72
C ALA A 36 12.00 -3.79 -20.15
N ASP A 37 12.59 -2.70 -20.58
CA ASP A 37 13.31 -2.64 -21.85
C ASP A 37 14.72 -3.24 -21.75
N ALA A 38 15.48 -3.24 -22.86
CA ALA A 38 16.84 -3.78 -22.91
C ALA A 38 17.83 -3.03 -21.99
N ALA A 39 17.52 -1.81 -21.57
CA ALA A 39 18.30 -1.05 -20.61
C ALA A 39 17.90 -1.33 -19.15
N GLY A 40 16.84 -2.12 -18.91
CA GLY A 40 16.28 -2.43 -17.60
C GLY A 40 15.32 -1.39 -17.07
N GLU A 41 14.97 -0.35 -17.86
CA GLU A 41 13.96 0.64 -17.49
C GLU A 41 12.55 0.04 -17.60
N VAL A 42 11.75 0.18 -16.55
CA VAL A 42 10.40 -0.40 -16.52
C VAL A 42 9.38 0.61 -17.03
N HIS A 43 8.54 0.15 -17.93
CA HIS A 43 7.50 0.93 -18.60
C HIS A 43 6.13 0.33 -18.40
N VAL A 44 5.11 1.22 -18.35
CA VAL A 44 3.70 0.83 -18.25
C VAL A 44 2.90 1.50 -19.36
N LEU A 45 2.21 0.68 -20.16
CA LEU A 45 1.33 1.13 -21.24
C LEU A 45 -0.07 0.53 -21.09
N ASP A 46 -1.08 1.11 -21.78
CA ASP A 46 -2.34 0.41 -21.99
C ASP A 46 -2.06 -0.91 -22.74
N ALA A 47 -2.65 -2.01 -22.28
CA ALA A 47 -2.30 -3.33 -22.78
C ALA A 47 -2.83 -3.65 -24.19
N TYR A 48 -3.90 -3.00 -24.64
CA TYR A 48 -4.50 -3.34 -25.92
C TYR A 48 -3.90 -2.55 -27.07
N CYS A 49 -3.28 -3.30 -28.02
CA CYS A 49 -2.69 -2.74 -29.22
C CYS A 49 -3.69 -1.92 -30.01
N ARG A 50 -3.35 -0.67 -30.31
CA ARG A 50 -4.22 0.28 -31.02
C ARG A 50 -4.54 -0.10 -32.48
N HIS A 51 -3.86 -1.14 -33.00
CA HIS A 51 -4.14 -1.65 -34.35
C HIS A 51 -5.48 -2.42 -34.37
N MET A 52 -5.54 -3.58 -33.71
CA MET A 52 -6.71 -4.46 -33.70
C MET A 52 -6.94 -5.14 -32.34
N GLY A 53 -6.51 -4.51 -31.24
CA GLY A 53 -6.84 -4.95 -29.89
C GLY A 53 -6.05 -6.14 -29.35
N GLY A 54 -4.96 -6.57 -30.01
CA GLY A 54 -4.10 -7.64 -29.47
C GLY A 54 -3.55 -7.26 -28.09
N ASP A 55 -3.56 -8.19 -27.14
CA ASP A 55 -3.04 -7.98 -25.78
C ASP A 55 -1.51 -7.97 -25.78
N LEU A 56 -0.91 -6.83 -25.52
CA LEU A 56 0.54 -6.63 -25.49
C LEU A 56 1.24 -7.45 -24.39
N SER A 57 0.53 -7.80 -23.33
CA SER A 57 1.07 -8.66 -22.27
C SER A 57 1.31 -10.11 -22.72
N GLN A 58 0.74 -10.51 -23.85
CA GLN A 58 0.98 -11.80 -24.48
C GLN A 58 2.03 -11.70 -25.60
N GLY A 59 2.64 -10.54 -25.74
CA GLY A 59 3.64 -10.25 -26.76
C GLY A 59 5.07 -10.57 -26.32
N THR A 60 6.02 -9.83 -26.88
CA THR A 60 7.45 -9.97 -26.57
C THR A 60 8.11 -8.60 -26.43
N VAL A 61 9.09 -8.50 -25.55
CA VAL A 61 9.94 -7.31 -25.47
C VAL A 61 10.97 -7.34 -26.60
N LYS A 62 11.10 -6.24 -27.33
CA LYS A 62 12.07 -6.06 -28.44
C LYS A 62 12.77 -4.70 -28.31
N GLY A 63 13.96 -4.70 -27.72
CA GLY A 63 14.72 -3.48 -27.45
C GLY A 63 14.01 -2.59 -26.44
N ASP A 64 13.61 -1.39 -26.85
CA ASP A 64 12.88 -0.40 -26.06
C ASP A 64 11.36 -0.50 -26.16
N SER A 65 10.85 -1.54 -26.82
CA SER A 65 9.46 -1.67 -27.22
C SER A 65 8.85 -3.01 -26.81
N VAL A 66 7.53 -3.04 -26.58
CA VAL A 66 6.73 -4.26 -26.54
C VAL A 66 6.09 -4.50 -27.90
N ALA A 67 6.22 -5.72 -28.42
CA ALA A 67 5.68 -6.14 -29.70
C ALA A 67 4.38 -6.90 -29.53
N CYS A 68 3.35 -6.49 -30.28
CA CYS A 68 2.04 -7.12 -30.29
C CYS A 68 2.12 -8.56 -30.84
N PRO A 69 1.54 -9.56 -30.17
CA PRO A 69 1.59 -10.95 -30.60
C PRO A 69 0.81 -11.19 -31.89
N PHE A 70 -0.11 -10.28 -32.26
CA PHE A 70 -0.98 -10.47 -33.42
C PHE A 70 -0.28 -10.11 -34.76
N HIS A 71 0.35 -8.89 -34.82
CA HIS A 71 0.95 -8.40 -36.10
C HIS A 71 2.30 -7.72 -35.88
N ASP A 72 2.98 -7.96 -34.75
CA ASP A 72 4.31 -7.41 -34.40
C ASP A 72 4.40 -5.86 -34.45
N TRP A 73 3.29 -5.14 -34.25
CA TRP A 73 3.37 -3.71 -34.05
C TRP A 73 4.11 -3.44 -32.73
N ARG A 74 5.16 -2.61 -32.80
CA ARG A 74 6.05 -2.36 -31.66
C ARG A 74 5.75 -1.03 -31.02
N TRP A 75 5.49 -1.06 -29.72
CA TRP A 75 5.11 0.11 -28.94
C TRP A 75 6.24 0.45 -27.98
N GLN A 76 6.86 1.62 -28.20
CA GLN A 76 7.99 2.10 -27.40
C GLN A 76 7.54 2.43 -25.98
N GLY A 77 8.24 1.91 -24.98
CA GLY A 77 7.91 2.06 -23.58
C GLY A 77 7.94 3.51 -23.09
N SER A 78 9.01 4.23 -23.43
CA SER A 78 9.23 5.61 -22.97
C SER A 78 8.27 6.64 -23.54
N THR A 79 7.65 6.38 -24.70
CA THR A 79 6.78 7.36 -25.40
C THR A 79 5.37 6.87 -25.67
N GLY A 80 5.12 5.56 -25.65
CA GLY A 80 3.87 4.95 -26.10
C GLY A 80 3.64 5.04 -27.60
N ARG A 81 4.62 5.51 -28.41
CA ARG A 81 4.51 5.58 -29.87
C ARG A 81 4.77 4.23 -30.50
N CYS A 82 4.11 3.98 -31.63
CA CYS A 82 4.47 2.86 -32.48
C CYS A 82 5.81 3.15 -33.16
N SER A 83 6.84 2.36 -32.82
CA SER A 83 8.19 2.50 -33.35
C SER A 83 8.39 1.75 -34.69
N LEU A 84 7.64 0.65 -34.88
CA LEU A 84 7.76 -0.19 -36.09
C LEU A 84 6.45 -0.94 -36.39
N VAL A 85 6.13 -0.99 -37.68
CA VAL A 85 5.17 -1.93 -38.28
C VAL A 85 5.90 -2.74 -39.32
N PRO A 86 6.28 -4.01 -39.06
CA PRO A 86 7.25 -4.73 -39.89
C PRO A 86 6.89 -4.88 -41.38
N TYR A 87 5.60 -4.98 -41.66
CA TYR A 87 5.08 -5.17 -43.03
C TYR A 87 4.66 -3.87 -43.72
N ALA A 88 4.75 -2.73 -43.05
CA ALA A 88 4.32 -1.45 -43.59
C ALA A 88 5.51 -0.59 -44.03
N LYS A 89 5.33 0.15 -45.12
CA LYS A 89 6.36 1.12 -45.57
C LYS A 89 6.55 2.29 -44.60
N ARG A 90 5.54 2.61 -43.77
CA ARG A 90 5.57 3.69 -42.81
C ARG A 90 4.68 3.35 -41.59
N THR A 91 5.10 3.74 -40.37
CA THR A 91 4.25 3.72 -39.20
C THR A 91 3.23 4.85 -39.31
N PRO A 92 1.95 4.65 -38.91
CA PRO A 92 0.96 5.72 -38.87
C PRO A 92 1.39 6.83 -37.90
N ARG A 93 1.32 8.07 -38.31
CA ARG A 93 1.79 9.23 -37.51
C ARG A 93 1.09 9.36 -36.15
N LEU A 94 -0.18 8.94 -36.08
CA LEU A 94 -1.01 9.01 -34.87
C LEU A 94 -1.01 7.70 -34.06
N ALA A 95 -0.21 6.69 -34.47
CA ALA A 95 -0.13 5.43 -33.75
C ALA A 95 0.55 5.63 -32.39
N ARG A 96 -0.27 5.78 -31.35
CA ARG A 96 0.15 5.97 -29.96
C ARG A 96 -0.81 5.23 -29.02
N THR A 97 -0.26 4.52 -28.04
CA THR A 97 -0.97 4.01 -26.88
C THR A 97 -0.70 4.93 -25.68
N ARG A 98 -1.55 4.88 -24.64
CA ARG A 98 -1.32 5.62 -23.41
C ARG A 98 -0.10 5.06 -22.71
N ARG A 99 0.82 5.95 -22.33
CA ARG A 99 1.89 5.69 -21.37
C ARG A 99 1.42 6.15 -20.00
N TRP A 100 1.67 5.35 -19.00
CA TRP A 100 1.44 5.70 -17.60
C TRP A 100 2.75 6.19 -16.99
N PRO A 101 2.77 7.34 -16.30
CA PRO A 101 3.95 7.76 -15.56
C PRO A 101 4.31 6.70 -14.50
N THR A 102 5.58 6.35 -14.44
CA THR A 102 6.13 5.35 -13.52
C THR A 102 7.22 5.95 -12.67
N GLY A 103 7.45 5.39 -11.49
CA GLY A 103 8.59 5.69 -10.63
C GLY A 103 8.93 4.48 -9.78
N GLU A 104 10.18 4.41 -9.36
CA GLU A 104 10.66 3.35 -8.47
C GLU A 104 11.15 3.95 -7.17
N VAL A 105 10.72 3.37 -6.05
CA VAL A 105 11.17 3.75 -4.71
C VAL A 105 11.19 2.49 -3.83
N ASN A 106 12.21 2.35 -3.00
CA ASN A 106 12.33 1.24 -2.03
C ASN A 106 12.20 -0.15 -2.68
N GLY A 107 12.58 -0.29 -3.97
CA GLY A 107 12.42 -1.53 -4.74
C GLY A 107 11.01 -1.78 -5.28
N GLN A 108 10.06 -0.90 -5.02
CA GLN A 108 8.71 -1.01 -5.58
C GLN A 108 8.55 -0.19 -6.86
N LEU A 109 7.72 -0.69 -7.77
CA LEU A 109 7.25 0.01 -8.97
C LEU A 109 5.92 0.69 -8.69
N LEU A 110 5.87 1.99 -8.89
CA LEU A 110 4.67 2.81 -8.75
C LEU A 110 4.19 3.32 -10.10
N VAL A 111 2.88 3.44 -10.23
CA VAL A 111 2.19 4.03 -11.38
C VAL A 111 1.38 5.23 -10.91
N TRP A 112 1.50 6.34 -11.63
CA TRP A 112 0.66 7.52 -11.40
C TRP A 112 -0.66 7.38 -12.12
N HIS A 113 -1.75 7.52 -11.36
CA HIS A 113 -3.09 7.66 -11.90
C HIS A 113 -3.61 9.08 -11.67
N ASP A 114 -4.10 9.71 -12.72
CA ASP A 114 -4.85 10.95 -12.65
C ASP A 114 -5.99 10.91 -13.67
N PRO A 115 -7.26 11.05 -13.23
CA PRO A 115 -8.40 11.14 -14.14
C PRO A 115 -8.35 12.35 -15.07
N GLU A 116 -7.70 13.44 -14.66
CA GLU A 116 -7.52 14.66 -15.45
C GLU A 116 -6.32 14.56 -16.41
N GLY A 117 -5.48 13.53 -16.25
CA GLY A 117 -4.32 13.28 -17.10
C GLY A 117 -3.11 14.18 -16.82
N SER A 118 -3.03 14.80 -15.65
CA SER A 118 -1.88 15.62 -15.26
C SER A 118 -0.65 14.77 -14.96
N THR A 119 0.52 15.38 -15.08
CA THR A 119 1.77 14.78 -14.61
C THR A 119 1.89 14.90 -13.10
N PRO A 120 2.48 13.91 -12.40
CA PRO A 120 2.68 13.98 -10.96
C PRO A 120 3.65 15.11 -10.59
N ALA A 121 3.30 15.87 -9.54
CA ALA A 121 4.23 16.78 -8.91
C ALA A 121 5.28 15.98 -8.11
N PRO A 122 6.57 16.40 -8.14
CA PRO A 122 7.65 15.64 -7.48
C PRO A 122 7.41 15.39 -5.99
N GLU A 123 6.83 16.36 -5.28
CA GLU A 123 6.53 16.30 -3.85
C GLU A 123 5.49 15.23 -3.45
N LEU A 124 4.72 14.73 -4.43
CA LEU A 124 3.74 13.67 -4.20
C LEU A 124 4.35 12.26 -4.28
N PHE A 125 5.64 12.16 -4.65
CA PHE A 125 6.31 10.87 -4.71
C PHE A 125 6.66 10.39 -3.30
N PRO A 126 6.44 9.10 -2.96
CA PRO A 126 6.77 8.57 -1.64
C PRO A 126 8.27 8.70 -1.33
N PRO A 127 8.64 8.85 -0.05
CA PRO A 127 10.04 8.97 0.34
C PRO A 127 10.81 7.65 0.25
N THR A 128 12.12 7.75 0.18
CA THR A 128 13.02 6.62 0.34
C THR A 128 13.14 6.22 1.81
N ILE A 129 13.33 4.93 2.04
CA ILE A 129 13.68 4.36 3.35
C ILE A 129 15.19 4.49 3.52
N ASP A 130 15.62 5.21 4.56
CA ASP A 130 17.03 5.42 4.84
C ASP A 130 17.78 4.09 5.00
N GLY A 131 18.91 3.96 4.33
CA GLY A 131 19.74 2.77 4.33
C GLY A 131 19.21 1.60 3.47
N TYR A 132 18.04 1.72 2.84
CA TYR A 132 17.53 0.65 1.98
C TYR A 132 18.39 0.46 0.72
N ALA A 133 18.72 1.54 0.04
CA ALA A 133 19.57 1.51 -1.16
C ALA A 133 21.02 1.07 -0.85
N GLU A 134 21.48 1.30 0.37
CA GLU A 134 22.79 0.90 0.87
C GLU A 134 22.85 -0.56 1.34
N GLY A 135 21.73 -1.30 1.24
CA GLY A 135 21.67 -2.70 1.64
C GLY A 135 21.70 -2.92 3.15
N GLN A 136 21.20 -1.98 3.96
CA GLN A 136 21.13 -2.09 5.42
C GLN A 136 19.83 -2.77 5.89
N TRP A 137 19.02 -3.25 4.97
CA TRP A 137 17.75 -3.92 5.22
C TRP A 137 17.72 -5.28 4.57
N SER A 138 16.99 -6.22 5.18
CA SER A 138 16.68 -7.49 4.53
C SER A 138 15.94 -7.28 3.20
N PRO A 139 15.98 -8.22 2.27
CA PRO A 139 15.06 -8.23 1.15
C PRO A 139 13.60 -8.16 1.62
N TRP A 140 12.73 -7.53 0.83
CA TRP A 140 11.30 -7.50 1.12
C TRP A 140 10.70 -8.90 1.16
N SER A 141 10.03 -9.23 2.26
CA SER A 141 9.08 -10.34 2.27
C SER A 141 7.73 -9.82 1.78
N TRP A 142 7.47 -9.98 0.48
CA TRP A 142 6.37 -9.33 -0.25
C TRP A 142 5.19 -10.28 -0.46
N ASN A 143 3.97 -9.74 -0.32
CA ASN A 143 2.73 -10.47 -0.53
C ASN A 143 1.72 -9.62 -1.30
N SER A 144 0.74 -10.28 -1.90
CA SER A 144 -0.31 -9.63 -2.69
C SER A 144 -1.58 -10.47 -2.67
N ILE A 145 -2.73 -9.84 -2.50
CA ILE A 145 -4.05 -10.49 -2.54
C ILE A 145 -5.07 -9.61 -3.27
N LEU A 146 -5.89 -10.23 -4.13
CA LEU A 146 -7.07 -9.58 -4.69
C LEU A 146 -8.22 -9.63 -3.69
N ILE A 147 -8.78 -8.47 -3.40
CA ILE A 147 -9.96 -8.31 -2.54
C ILE A 147 -11.14 -7.90 -3.42
N GLU A 148 -12.20 -8.70 -3.38
CA GLU A 148 -13.45 -8.46 -4.09
C GLU A 148 -14.57 -8.14 -3.10
N GLY A 149 -15.56 -7.37 -3.55
CA GLY A 149 -16.70 -6.97 -2.72
C GLY A 149 -16.43 -5.79 -1.79
N SER A 150 -15.25 -5.16 -1.88
CA SER A 150 -14.87 -4.02 -1.04
C SER A 150 -14.15 -2.94 -1.84
N HIS A 151 -14.11 -1.73 -1.29
CA HIS A 151 -13.39 -0.58 -1.86
C HIS A 151 -12.13 -0.32 -1.05
N CYS A 152 -11.03 0.06 -1.71
CA CYS A 152 -9.73 0.29 -1.08
C CYS A 152 -9.73 1.39 0.02
N ARG A 153 -10.71 2.28 0.05
CA ARG A 153 -10.87 3.27 1.13
C ARG A 153 -11.13 2.65 2.50
N GLU A 154 -11.59 1.40 2.56
CA GLU A 154 -11.89 0.74 3.83
C GLU A 154 -10.59 0.46 4.63
N ILE A 155 -9.51 0.07 3.95
CA ILE A 155 -8.19 -0.09 4.61
C ILE A 155 -7.61 1.27 5.04
N VAL A 156 -7.90 2.34 4.30
CA VAL A 156 -7.40 3.67 4.63
C VAL A 156 -8.08 4.22 5.87
N ASP A 157 -9.38 3.94 6.07
CA ASP A 157 -10.12 4.32 7.28
C ASP A 157 -9.50 3.70 8.56
N ASN A 158 -8.85 2.52 8.47
CA ASN A 158 -8.19 1.87 9.63
C ASN A 158 -7.05 2.72 10.22
N ASN A 159 -6.48 3.66 9.47
CA ASN A 159 -5.40 4.53 9.95
C ASN A 159 -5.82 5.45 11.12
N VAL A 160 -7.08 5.66 11.33
CA VAL A 160 -7.63 6.53 12.39
C VAL A 160 -8.53 5.78 13.37
N ASP A 161 -8.72 4.48 13.20
CA ASP A 161 -9.54 3.64 14.07
C ASP A 161 -8.67 3.00 15.17
N MET A 162 -8.73 3.56 16.39
CA MET A 162 -7.98 3.01 17.52
C MET A 162 -8.58 1.69 18.02
N ALA A 163 -9.89 1.60 18.06
CA ALA A 163 -10.57 0.50 18.75
C ALA A 163 -10.41 -0.84 18.04
N HIS A 164 -10.29 -0.84 16.70
CA HIS A 164 -10.09 -2.09 15.96
C HIS A 164 -8.80 -2.82 16.34
N PHE A 165 -7.74 -2.10 16.74
CA PHE A 165 -6.50 -2.73 17.20
C PHE A 165 -6.76 -3.63 18.40
N PHE A 166 -7.64 -3.24 19.31
CA PHE A 166 -7.97 -4.08 20.46
C PHE A 166 -8.87 -5.26 20.08
N TYR A 167 -9.91 -5.04 19.29
CA TYR A 167 -10.91 -6.07 19.01
C TYR A 167 -10.51 -7.01 17.89
N ILE A 168 -9.84 -6.52 16.85
CA ILE A 168 -9.45 -7.32 15.68
C ILE A 168 -8.01 -7.81 15.83
N HIS A 169 -7.07 -6.92 16.14
CA HIS A 169 -5.65 -7.26 16.21
C HIS A 169 -5.16 -7.62 17.61
N HIS A 170 -6.03 -7.71 18.61
CA HIS A 170 -5.71 -8.12 19.98
C HIS A 170 -4.54 -7.36 20.62
N ALA A 171 -4.38 -6.09 20.27
CA ALA A 171 -3.39 -5.19 20.84
C ALA A 171 -4.04 -4.18 21.78
N TYR A 172 -3.31 -3.76 22.79
CA TYR A 172 -3.70 -2.63 23.66
C TYR A 172 -3.05 -1.35 23.16
N PRO A 173 -3.73 -0.42 22.49
CA PRO A 173 -3.22 0.92 22.27
C PRO A 173 -3.07 1.64 23.60
N THR A 174 -1.86 2.05 23.95
CA THR A 174 -1.55 2.84 25.16
C THR A 174 -1.28 4.30 24.83
N PHE A 175 -1.03 4.61 23.57
CA PHE A 175 -0.93 5.92 22.97
C PHE A 175 -1.46 5.86 21.56
N PHE A 176 -2.23 6.86 21.13
CA PHE A 176 -2.77 6.92 19.78
C PHE A 176 -2.92 8.39 19.34
N LYS A 177 -2.30 8.72 18.21
CA LYS A 177 -2.29 10.07 17.69
C LYS A 177 -2.36 10.06 16.17
N ASN A 178 -3.15 10.97 15.61
CA ASN A 178 -3.20 11.18 14.16
C ASN A 178 -2.73 12.58 13.80
N ILE A 179 -1.97 12.67 12.71
CA ILE A 179 -1.50 13.90 12.09
C ILE A 179 -1.85 13.82 10.61
N ILE A 180 -2.57 14.81 10.11
CA ILE A 180 -2.98 14.92 8.71
C ILE A 180 -2.43 16.24 8.20
N GLU A 181 -1.70 16.22 7.08
CA GLU A 181 -1.13 17.42 6.49
C GLU A 181 -0.82 17.22 4.99
N GLY A 182 -1.30 18.12 4.14
CA GLY A 182 -1.09 18.02 2.69
C GLY A 182 -1.60 16.70 2.13
N HIS A 183 -0.71 15.93 1.52
CA HIS A 183 -1.02 14.61 0.96
C HIS A 183 -0.70 13.44 1.91
N THR A 184 -0.35 13.71 3.16
CA THR A 184 0.04 12.70 4.14
C THR A 184 -0.97 12.55 5.27
N ALA A 185 -1.11 11.33 5.77
CA ALA A 185 -1.86 11.03 6.98
C ALA A 185 -1.08 10.02 7.83
N THR A 186 -0.68 10.44 9.02
CA THR A 186 0.16 9.68 9.93
C THR A 186 -0.65 9.22 11.15
N GLN A 187 -0.48 7.96 11.52
CA GLN A 187 -0.88 7.37 12.79
C GLN A 187 0.38 7.08 13.60
N ILE A 188 0.42 7.56 14.84
CA ILE A 188 1.46 7.20 15.80
C ILE A 188 0.77 6.40 16.91
N MET A 189 1.26 5.19 17.17
CA MET A 189 0.69 4.32 18.17
C MET A 189 1.78 3.66 19.03
N GLU A 190 1.52 3.56 20.32
CA GLU A 190 2.19 2.61 21.18
C GLU A 190 1.18 1.57 21.63
N SER A 191 1.58 0.31 21.60
CA SER A 191 0.70 -0.80 21.97
C SER A 191 1.43 -1.92 22.69
N LYS A 192 0.67 -2.78 23.35
CA LYS A 192 1.10 -4.03 23.95
C LYS A 192 0.18 -5.16 23.48
N ALA A 193 0.71 -6.37 23.37
CA ALA A 193 -0.12 -7.53 23.08
C ALA A 193 -1.10 -7.82 24.23
N ARG A 194 -2.30 -8.30 23.88
CA ARG A 194 -3.31 -8.75 24.87
C ARG A 194 -2.87 -10.10 25.46
N PRO A 195 -2.89 -10.25 26.80
CA PRO A 195 -2.49 -11.52 27.45
C PRO A 195 -3.51 -12.65 27.28
N ASP A 196 -4.76 -12.36 26.90
CA ASP A 196 -5.81 -13.34 26.65
C ASP A 196 -5.89 -13.78 25.17
N THR A 197 -4.94 -13.34 24.34
CA THR A 197 -4.93 -13.72 22.92
C THR A 197 -4.60 -15.20 22.73
N THR A 198 -5.33 -15.86 21.84
CA THR A 198 -5.04 -17.22 21.37
C THR A 198 -4.29 -17.24 20.04
N LYS A 199 -4.12 -16.08 19.41
CA LYS A 199 -3.52 -15.96 18.09
C LYS A 199 -2.01 -16.11 18.14
N ASN A 200 -1.47 -17.01 17.33
CA ASN A 200 -0.04 -17.34 17.35
C ASN A 200 0.85 -16.19 16.89
N TYR A 201 0.37 -15.37 15.97
CA TYR A 201 1.16 -14.25 15.45
C TYR A 201 1.37 -13.15 16.49
N GLU A 202 0.44 -12.98 17.43
CA GLU A 202 0.53 -11.98 18.49
C GLU A 202 1.44 -12.41 19.64
N LYS A 203 1.65 -13.72 19.79
CA LYS A 203 2.61 -14.25 20.75
C LYS A 203 4.05 -13.86 20.43
N LEU A 204 4.35 -13.50 19.18
CA LEU A 204 5.65 -12.94 18.79
C LEU A 204 5.96 -11.63 19.52
N TRP A 205 4.92 -10.93 19.97
CA TRP A 205 5.01 -9.62 20.62
C TRP A 205 4.74 -9.67 22.12
N GLU A 206 4.55 -10.87 22.68
CA GLU A 206 4.28 -11.03 24.11
C GLU A 206 5.43 -10.48 24.94
N GLY A 207 5.09 -9.54 25.84
CA GLY A 207 6.05 -8.87 26.72
C GLY A 207 6.86 -7.75 26.07
N THR A 208 6.65 -7.44 24.79
CA THR A 208 7.29 -6.29 24.13
C THR A 208 6.36 -5.09 24.07
N LYS A 209 6.95 -3.90 23.95
CA LYS A 209 6.24 -2.65 23.59
C LYS A 209 6.53 -2.37 22.14
N LEU A 210 5.46 -2.31 21.34
CA LEU A 210 5.53 -1.91 19.95
C LEU A 210 5.21 -0.41 19.85
N ARG A 211 6.12 0.33 19.23
CA ARG A 211 5.86 1.69 18.75
C ARG A 211 5.74 1.66 17.24
N SER A 212 4.73 2.29 16.69
CA SER A 212 4.51 2.36 15.24
C SER A 212 4.23 3.78 14.79
N GLU A 213 4.76 4.12 13.62
CA GLU A 213 4.44 5.35 12.89
C GLU A 213 4.06 4.97 11.47
N ALA A 214 2.76 4.96 11.19
CA ALA A 214 2.17 4.58 9.92
C ALA A 214 1.75 5.81 9.14
N THR A 215 2.47 6.14 8.07
CA THR A 215 2.21 7.32 7.25
C THR A 215 1.78 6.91 5.84
N TYR A 216 0.57 7.29 5.45
CA TYR A 216 0.15 7.31 4.06
C TYR A 216 0.80 8.49 3.33
N PHE A 217 1.43 8.20 2.19
CA PHE A 217 1.92 9.16 1.21
C PHE A 217 1.02 9.11 -0.02
N GLY A 218 0.02 9.97 -0.05
CA GLY A 218 -1.05 9.90 -1.04
C GLY A 218 -2.12 8.84 -0.73
N PRO A 219 -2.91 8.42 -1.73
CA PRO A 219 -4.11 7.62 -1.49
C PRO A 219 -3.87 6.14 -1.21
N ALA A 220 -2.66 5.61 -1.50
CA ALA A 220 -2.52 4.17 -1.67
C ALA A 220 -1.16 3.57 -1.30
N TYR A 221 -0.26 4.35 -0.73
CA TYR A 221 1.07 3.89 -0.34
C TYR A 221 1.38 4.33 1.09
N MET A 222 1.56 3.38 1.98
CA MET A 222 1.87 3.63 3.39
C MET A 222 3.20 2.99 3.75
N ILE A 223 4.03 3.74 4.46
CA ILE A 223 5.17 3.21 5.21
C ILE A 223 4.78 3.21 6.68
N ASN A 224 4.88 2.05 7.31
CA ASN A 224 4.73 1.90 8.75
C ASN A 224 6.08 1.50 9.35
N TRP A 225 6.64 2.40 10.12
CA TRP A 225 7.84 2.18 10.93
C TRP A 225 7.45 1.50 12.23
N LEU A 226 8.05 0.34 12.49
CA LEU A 226 7.80 -0.45 13.68
C LEU A 226 9.09 -0.57 14.47
N HIS A 227 9.05 -0.06 15.71
CA HIS A 227 10.16 -0.07 16.64
C HIS A 227 9.84 -1.08 17.77
N ASN A 228 10.52 -2.20 17.77
CA ASN A 228 10.29 -3.27 18.74
C ASN A 228 11.40 -3.28 19.77
N ASP A 229 11.11 -2.82 20.98
CA ASP A 229 12.03 -2.83 22.11
C ASP A 229 12.05 -4.26 22.72
N VAL A 230 13.00 -5.09 22.27
CA VAL A 230 13.15 -6.48 22.72
C VAL A 230 14.05 -6.62 23.94
N ALA A 231 14.89 -5.61 24.21
CA ALA A 231 15.71 -5.46 25.41
C ALA A 231 15.98 -3.97 25.68
N PRO A 232 16.40 -3.57 26.88
CA PRO A 232 16.62 -2.16 27.25
C PRO A 232 17.49 -1.39 26.26
N ASP A 233 18.48 -2.03 25.66
CA ASP A 233 19.44 -1.41 24.73
C ASP A 233 19.38 -2.04 23.32
N PHE A 234 18.30 -2.74 22.98
CA PHE A 234 18.19 -3.42 21.71
C PHE A 234 16.76 -3.29 21.12
N THR A 235 16.65 -2.45 20.11
CA THR A 235 15.42 -2.24 19.32
C THR A 235 15.59 -2.90 17.96
N ILE A 236 14.59 -3.62 17.51
CA ILE A 236 14.50 -4.14 16.14
C ILE A 236 13.68 -3.17 15.31
N GLU A 237 14.30 -2.59 14.31
CA GLU A 237 13.68 -1.69 13.35
C GLU A 237 13.09 -2.47 12.18
N VAL A 238 11.83 -2.20 11.89
CA VAL A 238 11.08 -2.88 10.83
C VAL A 238 10.36 -1.84 9.98
N ALA A 239 10.48 -1.97 8.67
CA ALA A 239 9.66 -1.26 7.72
C ALA A 239 8.56 -2.20 7.20
N LEU A 240 7.32 -1.81 7.37
CA LEU A 240 6.15 -2.44 6.75
C LEU A 240 5.61 -1.48 5.67
N ILE A 241 5.68 -1.88 4.42
CA ILE A 241 4.92 -1.23 3.35
C ILE A 241 3.54 -1.85 3.31
N ASN A 242 2.51 -1.03 3.32
CA ASN A 242 1.14 -1.40 3.03
C ASN A 242 0.66 -0.52 1.87
N CYS A 243 0.31 -1.14 0.76
CA CYS A 243 -0.09 -0.41 -0.43
C CYS A 243 -1.18 -1.16 -1.20
N HIS A 244 -1.88 -0.42 -2.06
CA HIS A 244 -2.95 -1.01 -2.84
C HIS A 244 -3.15 -0.27 -4.17
N TYR A 245 -3.80 -0.95 -5.11
CA TYR A 245 -4.32 -0.32 -6.31
C TYR A 245 -5.71 -0.86 -6.64
N PRO A 246 -6.66 0.00 -7.08
CA PRO A 246 -8.00 -0.43 -7.44
C PRO A 246 -7.96 -1.22 -8.75
N VAL A 247 -8.70 -2.34 -8.81
CA VAL A 247 -8.96 -3.10 -10.04
C VAL A 247 -10.26 -2.59 -10.66
N THR A 248 -11.30 -2.53 -9.86
CA THR A 248 -12.61 -1.92 -10.19
C THR A 248 -13.04 -1.01 -9.04
N HIS A 249 -14.23 -0.45 -9.10
CA HIS A 249 -14.79 0.31 -7.97
C HIS A 249 -15.21 -0.55 -6.78
N ASN A 250 -15.19 -1.88 -6.93
CA ASN A 250 -15.58 -2.84 -5.89
C ASN A 250 -14.56 -3.98 -5.74
N SER A 251 -13.34 -3.76 -6.19
CA SER A 251 -12.23 -4.70 -6.00
C SER A 251 -10.89 -3.97 -6.09
N PHE A 252 -9.92 -4.43 -5.32
CA PHE A 252 -8.57 -3.88 -5.31
C PHE A 252 -7.55 -4.97 -4.97
N VAL A 253 -6.31 -4.75 -5.36
CA VAL A 253 -5.20 -5.57 -4.91
C VAL A 253 -4.57 -4.89 -3.70
N LEU A 254 -4.55 -5.60 -2.58
CA LEU A 254 -3.78 -5.24 -1.39
C LEU A 254 -2.42 -5.90 -1.47
N GLN A 255 -1.38 -5.14 -1.20
CA GLN A 255 -0.02 -5.65 -1.11
C GLN A 255 0.63 -5.18 0.19
N TRP A 256 1.48 -6.03 0.74
CA TRP A 256 2.31 -5.67 1.88
C TRP A 256 3.68 -6.30 1.77
N GLY A 257 4.66 -5.62 2.29
CA GLY A 257 6.04 -6.08 2.35
C GLY A 257 6.68 -5.71 3.68
N VAL A 258 7.46 -6.61 4.22
CA VAL A 258 8.22 -6.40 5.45
C VAL A 258 9.70 -6.50 5.14
N ALA A 259 10.47 -5.52 5.61
CA ALA A 259 11.92 -5.56 5.68
C ALA A 259 12.36 -5.28 7.11
N VAL A 260 13.39 -5.96 7.56
CA VAL A 260 13.98 -5.80 8.89
C VAL A 260 15.38 -5.23 8.73
N GLN A 261 15.71 -4.20 9.51
CA GLN A 261 17.02 -3.59 9.46
C GLN A 261 18.09 -4.56 9.98
N GLU A 262 19.22 -4.65 9.27
CA GLU A 262 20.38 -5.42 9.68
C GLU A 262 21.14 -4.65 10.75
N LEU A 263 21.34 -5.28 11.90
CA LEU A 263 21.97 -4.66 13.06
C LEU A 263 23.07 -5.57 13.61
N PRO A 264 24.06 -5.04 14.37
CA PRO A 264 24.96 -5.88 15.15
C PRO A 264 24.18 -6.86 16.04
N GLY A 265 24.43 -8.17 15.85
CA GLY A 265 23.69 -9.24 16.53
C GLY A 265 22.43 -9.74 15.78
N LEU A 266 22.00 -9.07 14.73
CA LEU A 266 20.94 -9.51 13.82
C LEU A 266 21.46 -9.53 12.37
N PRO A 267 22.21 -10.58 11.96
CA PRO A 267 22.77 -10.67 10.61
C PRO A 267 21.70 -10.92 9.55
N ALA A 268 22.04 -10.68 8.28
CA ALA A 268 21.16 -10.69 7.11
C ALA A 268 20.21 -11.90 7.04
N ASP A 269 20.73 -13.11 7.28
CA ASP A 269 19.91 -14.32 7.21
C ASP A 269 18.85 -14.42 8.30
N LYS A 270 19.14 -13.89 9.48
CA LYS A 270 18.18 -13.81 10.59
C LYS A 270 17.18 -12.70 10.39
N ALA A 271 17.62 -11.52 9.91
CA ALA A 271 16.76 -10.41 9.56
C ALA A 271 15.74 -10.82 8.48
N ALA A 272 16.17 -11.51 7.42
CA ALA A 272 15.29 -12.03 6.38
C ALA A 272 14.26 -13.06 6.89
N LYS A 273 14.68 -13.97 7.79
CA LYS A 273 13.76 -14.94 8.43
C LYS A 273 12.73 -14.25 9.31
N LEU A 274 13.13 -13.23 10.05
CA LEU A 274 12.25 -12.43 10.88
C LEU A 274 11.26 -11.65 10.01
N ALA A 275 11.74 -10.99 8.96
CA ALA A 275 10.89 -10.29 7.98
C ALA A 275 9.82 -11.23 7.40
N ALA A 276 10.20 -12.45 7.01
CA ALA A 276 9.27 -13.44 6.48
C ALA A 276 8.24 -13.91 7.53
N ALA A 277 8.63 -14.04 8.79
CA ALA A 277 7.72 -14.40 9.88
C ALA A 277 6.73 -13.28 10.16
N MET A 278 7.21 -12.04 10.25
CA MET A 278 6.38 -10.86 10.47
C MET A 278 5.42 -10.62 9.32
N SER A 279 5.89 -10.79 8.07
CA SER A 279 5.05 -10.60 6.88
C SER A 279 3.87 -11.58 6.85
N ARG A 280 4.06 -12.83 7.30
CA ARG A 280 2.95 -13.79 7.46
C ARG A 280 1.99 -13.35 8.57
N SER A 281 2.52 -12.92 9.70
CA SER A 281 1.75 -12.42 10.84
C SER A 281 0.85 -11.24 10.44
N PHE A 282 1.43 -10.23 9.78
CA PHE A 282 0.64 -9.09 9.26
C PHE A 282 -0.40 -9.52 8.22
N GLY A 283 -0.04 -10.51 7.38
CA GLY A 283 -0.99 -11.06 6.41
C GLY A 283 -2.21 -11.70 7.07
N GLU A 284 -2.04 -12.42 8.18
CA GLU A 284 -3.15 -12.98 8.96
C GLU A 284 -4.04 -11.86 9.52
N GLY A 285 -3.45 -10.78 10.07
CA GLY A 285 -4.19 -9.62 10.54
C GLY A 285 -4.97 -8.91 9.42
N PHE A 286 -4.36 -8.69 8.26
CA PHE A 286 -5.08 -8.09 7.11
C PHE A 286 -6.25 -8.95 6.64
N LEU A 287 -6.15 -10.27 6.69
CA LEU A 287 -7.27 -11.16 6.32
C LEU A 287 -8.45 -11.04 7.28
N GLU A 288 -8.22 -10.75 8.56
CA GLU A 288 -9.29 -10.49 9.54
C GLU A 288 -10.02 -9.18 9.21
N ASP A 289 -9.26 -8.12 8.89
CA ASP A 289 -9.84 -6.86 8.41
C ASP A 289 -10.67 -7.04 7.14
N VAL A 290 -10.16 -7.84 6.20
CA VAL A 290 -10.87 -8.13 4.93
C VAL A 290 -12.23 -8.77 5.18
N GLU A 291 -12.36 -9.67 6.16
CA GLU A 291 -13.67 -10.25 6.52
C GLU A 291 -14.64 -9.19 7.07
N ILE A 292 -14.15 -8.22 7.85
CA ILE A 292 -14.98 -7.09 8.28
C ILE A 292 -15.40 -6.24 7.09
N TRP A 293 -14.45 -5.86 6.20
CA TRP A 293 -14.76 -4.99 5.06
C TRP A 293 -15.76 -5.61 4.08
N LYS A 294 -15.75 -6.91 3.88
CA LYS A 294 -16.72 -7.62 3.02
C LYS A 294 -18.15 -7.60 3.57
N HIS A 295 -18.30 -7.50 4.89
CA HIS A 295 -19.60 -7.60 5.57
C HIS A 295 -20.10 -6.28 6.13
N LYS A 296 -19.33 -5.19 6.05
CA LYS A 296 -19.77 -3.85 6.47
C LYS A 296 -20.29 -3.04 5.28
N THR A 297 -21.17 -2.10 5.55
CA THR A 297 -21.53 -1.04 4.62
C THR A 297 -20.96 0.30 5.09
N ARG A 298 -20.55 1.14 4.15
CA ARG A 298 -20.06 2.46 4.50
C ARG A 298 -21.21 3.35 4.97
N ILE A 299 -21.06 3.89 6.16
CA ILE A 299 -21.91 4.96 6.70
C ILE A 299 -21.19 6.29 6.43
N GLU A 300 -21.78 7.16 5.63
CA GLU A 300 -21.14 8.44 5.24
C GLU A 300 -21.01 9.40 6.42
N ASN A 301 -22.02 9.44 7.30
CA ASN A 301 -22.02 10.21 8.53
C ASN A 301 -22.11 9.28 9.74
N PRO A 302 -21.01 8.61 10.12
CA PRO A 302 -21.03 7.67 11.23
C PRO A 302 -21.28 8.38 12.56
N LEU A 303 -21.92 7.68 13.51
CA LEU A 303 -21.96 8.10 14.89
C LEU A 303 -20.62 7.77 15.53
N LEU A 304 -19.98 8.76 16.13
CA LEU A 304 -18.65 8.64 16.72
C LEU A 304 -18.69 9.04 18.20
N THR A 305 -17.80 8.43 18.99
CA THR A 305 -17.46 8.85 20.33
C THR A 305 -16.16 9.68 20.33
N GLU A 306 -15.78 10.22 21.47
CA GLU A 306 -14.54 10.99 21.58
C GLU A 306 -13.30 10.10 21.36
N GLU A 307 -13.40 8.79 21.63
CA GLU A 307 -12.35 7.80 21.50
C GLU A 307 -12.18 7.29 20.05
N ASP A 308 -13.11 7.57 19.14
CA ASP A 308 -13.03 7.13 17.74
C ASP A 308 -12.05 7.95 16.89
N GLY A 309 -11.47 9.04 17.44
CA GLY A 309 -10.41 9.78 16.80
C GLY A 309 -10.85 10.62 15.58
N ALA A 310 -9.95 10.72 14.59
CA ALA A 310 -10.03 11.71 13.51
C ALA A 310 -10.83 11.26 12.28
N VAL A 311 -11.83 10.40 12.40
CA VAL A 311 -12.52 9.75 11.26
C VAL A 311 -13.05 10.77 10.25
N TYR A 312 -13.73 11.84 10.66
CA TYR A 312 -14.26 12.83 9.73
C TYR A 312 -13.17 13.63 9.01
N GLN A 313 -12.13 14.03 9.73
CA GLN A 313 -10.99 14.77 9.16
C GLN A 313 -10.21 13.91 8.20
N HIS A 314 -9.98 12.64 8.55
CA HIS A 314 -9.30 11.68 7.69
C HIS A 314 -10.07 11.39 6.40
N ARG A 315 -11.38 11.20 6.49
CA ARG A 315 -12.23 11.02 5.31
C ARG A 315 -12.25 12.25 4.42
N ARG A 316 -12.26 13.46 4.99
CA ARG A 316 -12.15 14.72 4.25
C ARG A 316 -10.79 14.85 3.59
N TRP A 317 -9.71 14.51 4.30
CA TRP A 317 -8.38 14.42 3.71
C TRP A 317 -8.33 13.45 2.53
N TYR A 318 -8.96 12.29 2.65
CA TYR A 318 -8.94 11.28 1.60
C TYR A 318 -9.74 11.70 0.35
N GLU A 319 -10.74 12.56 0.50
CA GLU A 319 -11.54 13.10 -0.62
C GLU A 319 -10.71 13.91 -1.62
N GLN A 320 -9.60 14.55 -1.21
CA GLN A 320 -8.73 15.32 -2.11
C GLN A 320 -8.24 14.48 -3.31
N PHE A 321 -8.14 13.17 -3.15
CA PHE A 321 -7.70 12.27 -4.21
C PHE A 321 -8.81 11.88 -5.18
N TYR A 322 -10.06 12.23 -4.88
CA TYR A 322 -11.25 11.86 -5.66
C TYR A 322 -11.98 13.06 -6.28
N VAL A 323 -11.52 14.26 -6.06
CA VAL A 323 -12.02 15.49 -6.69
C VAL A 323 -11.03 15.99 -7.75
N ASP A 324 -11.46 16.94 -8.60
CA ASP A 324 -10.55 17.60 -9.52
C ASP A 324 -9.47 18.39 -8.73
N ALA A 325 -8.30 18.59 -9.32
CA ALA A 325 -7.21 19.29 -8.64
C ALA A 325 -7.62 20.71 -8.22
N ALA A 326 -8.44 21.36 -9.04
CA ALA A 326 -8.97 22.70 -8.77
C ALA A 326 -10.00 22.74 -7.62
N ASP A 327 -10.61 21.61 -7.28
CA ASP A 327 -11.64 21.49 -6.24
C ASP A 327 -11.06 21.05 -4.88
N VAL A 328 -9.74 20.82 -4.80
CA VAL A 328 -9.07 20.57 -3.52
C VAL A 328 -9.12 21.83 -2.67
N THR A 329 -9.66 21.70 -1.46
CA THR A 329 -9.82 22.82 -0.53
C THR A 329 -8.82 22.76 0.61
N PRO A 330 -8.51 23.89 1.28
CA PRO A 330 -7.67 23.90 2.49
C PRO A 330 -8.18 22.93 3.58
N ALA A 331 -9.49 22.79 3.73
CA ALA A 331 -10.07 21.84 4.70
C ALA A 331 -9.69 20.37 4.46
N MET A 332 -9.23 20.02 3.23
CA MET A 332 -8.75 18.68 2.88
C MET A 332 -7.24 18.53 3.13
N THR A 333 -6.50 19.63 3.22
CA THR A 333 -5.02 19.61 3.21
C THR A 333 -4.37 20.31 4.39
N ASP A 334 -5.11 21.19 5.10
CA ASP A 334 -4.57 21.88 6.26
C ASP A 334 -4.19 20.89 7.36
N ARG A 335 -3.13 21.26 8.09
CA ARG A 335 -2.67 20.46 9.21
C ARG A 335 -3.74 20.29 10.27
N PHE A 336 -4.05 19.04 10.58
CA PHE A 336 -4.89 18.62 11.68
C PHE A 336 -4.14 17.60 12.52
N GLU A 337 -4.22 17.74 13.84
CA GLU A 337 -3.53 16.85 14.78
C GLU A 337 -4.46 16.59 15.97
N ILE A 338 -4.58 15.32 16.34
CA ILE A 338 -5.34 14.89 17.53
C ILE A 338 -4.63 13.73 18.22
N GLU A 339 -4.56 13.82 19.54
CA GLU A 339 -4.20 12.70 20.41
C GLU A 339 -5.48 12.20 21.08
N VAL A 340 -5.75 10.91 20.94
CA VAL A 340 -6.94 10.28 21.52
C VAL A 340 -6.64 9.89 22.96
N ASP A 341 -7.53 10.24 23.90
CA ASP A 341 -7.41 9.77 25.28
C ASP A 341 -7.68 8.26 25.37
N THR A 342 -6.64 7.50 25.61
CA THR A 342 -6.70 6.04 25.70
C THR A 342 -7.10 5.52 27.09
N ASN A 343 -7.19 6.37 28.11
CA ASN A 343 -7.34 5.93 29.51
C ASN A 343 -8.68 5.24 29.79
N HIS A 344 -9.78 5.80 29.29
CA HIS A 344 -11.10 5.23 29.49
C HIS A 344 -11.23 3.88 28.78
N ALA A 345 -10.82 3.82 27.51
CA ALA A 345 -10.80 2.61 26.71
C ALA A 345 -9.95 1.51 27.36
N ASN A 346 -8.72 1.85 27.78
CA ASN A 346 -7.82 0.91 28.45
C ASN A 346 -8.40 0.36 29.75
N THR A 347 -9.09 1.20 30.56
CA THR A 347 -9.74 0.72 31.78
C THR A 347 -10.82 -0.32 31.49
N SER A 348 -11.61 -0.11 30.45
CA SER A 348 -12.65 -1.03 30.00
C SER A 348 -12.06 -2.33 29.43
N TRP A 349 -11.06 -2.20 28.59
CA TRP A 349 -10.35 -3.33 27.94
C TRP A 349 -9.61 -4.22 28.95
N GLN A 350 -8.96 -3.64 29.97
CA GLN A 350 -8.30 -4.41 31.02
C GLN A 350 -9.32 -5.26 31.82
N ARG A 351 -10.52 -4.74 32.07
CA ARG A 351 -11.59 -5.48 32.73
C ARG A 351 -12.06 -6.64 31.85
N GLU A 352 -12.32 -6.40 30.58
CA GLU A 352 -12.73 -7.43 29.62
C GLU A 352 -11.70 -8.58 29.53
N VAL A 353 -10.43 -8.24 29.45
CA VAL A 353 -9.34 -9.24 29.41
C VAL A 353 -9.27 -10.04 30.71
N ALA A 354 -9.42 -9.40 31.86
CA ALA A 354 -9.44 -10.09 33.14
C ALA A 354 -10.61 -11.09 33.24
N GLU A 355 -11.78 -10.72 32.74
CA GLU A 355 -12.95 -11.60 32.66
C GLU A 355 -12.71 -12.80 31.73
N ASN A 356 -12.11 -12.57 30.55
CA ASN A 356 -11.77 -13.63 29.60
C ASN A 356 -10.78 -14.62 30.19
N LEU A 357 -9.72 -14.15 30.83
CA LEU A 357 -8.74 -15.01 31.50
C LEU A 357 -9.37 -15.83 32.63
N ALA A 358 -10.26 -15.23 33.43
CA ALA A 358 -10.97 -15.95 34.50
C ALA A 358 -11.93 -17.01 33.96
N ALA A 359 -12.52 -16.81 32.78
CA ALA A 359 -13.40 -17.78 32.13
C ALA A 359 -12.63 -18.98 31.56
N THR A 360 -11.39 -18.77 31.11
CA THR A 360 -10.52 -19.81 30.51
C THR A 360 -9.98 -20.79 31.58
N VAL A 361 -9.94 -20.38 32.85
CA VAL A 361 -9.43 -21.21 33.97
C VAL A 361 -10.54 -22.12 34.54
N ARG A 362 -11.78 -21.96 34.14
CA ARG A 362 -12.92 -22.80 34.55
C ARG A 362 -13.20 -23.90 33.51
#